data_42b6ce91976e62976b792c1da04cde19
#
_entry.id   42b6ce91976e62976b792c1da04cde19
#
_cell.length_a   1.000
_cell.length_b   1.000
_cell.length_c   1.000
_cell.angle_alpha   90.00
_cell.angle_beta   90.00
_cell.angle_gamma   90.00
#
_symmetry.space_group_name_H-M   'P 1'
#
loop_
_entity.id
_entity.type
_entity.pdbx_description
1 polymer ?
#
loop_
_entity_poly.entity_id
_entity_poly.type
_entity_poly.pdbx_seq_one_letter_code
_entity_poly.pdbx_strand_id
1 'polypeptide(L)'
;MGYKSIEKKRMADKAYREKNKEKLKKQSHEYYLAHRVEVIQKSKKYAQENSASIKKYHKEYHEKNKLEVLAKIDPAMKCANCGCDDTRFLEKNHIKGGGKKEQKKLGATQNLVSLIQQGKRGTDDLNLLCRPCNALDHLERVNGKTPFRVVWE
;
A
#
# COMPACT_ATOMS: atom_id res chain seq x y z
N MET A 1 -21.50 -38.21 -7.95
CA MET A 1 -22.46 -37.13 -8.28
C MET A 1 -21.68 -35.88 -8.65
N GLY A 2 -21.78 -35.40 -9.89
CA GLY A 2 -21.10 -34.17 -10.35
C GLY A 2 -21.91 -32.92 -9.97
N TYR A 3 -21.22 -31.80 -9.71
CA TYR A 3 -21.88 -30.51 -9.45
C TYR A 3 -22.52 -29.99 -10.74
N LYS A 4 -23.80 -29.66 -10.70
CA LYS A 4 -24.57 -29.18 -11.87
C LYS A 4 -24.22 -27.74 -12.29
N SER A 5 -23.42 -26.99 -11.48
CA SER A 5 -22.91 -25.66 -11.83
C SER A 5 -21.62 -25.33 -11.07
N ILE A 6 -20.79 -24.47 -11.65
CA ILE A 6 -19.54 -23.96 -11.04
C ILE A 6 -19.83 -23.24 -9.72
N GLU A 7 -20.95 -22.53 -9.61
CA GLU A 7 -21.32 -21.81 -8.38
C GLU A 7 -21.62 -22.76 -7.22
N LYS A 8 -22.40 -23.84 -7.49
CA LYS A 8 -22.67 -24.86 -6.46
C LYS A 8 -21.38 -25.51 -5.96
N LYS A 9 -20.43 -25.78 -6.87
CA LYS A 9 -19.11 -26.29 -6.49
C LYS A 9 -18.36 -25.31 -5.60
N ARG A 10 -18.29 -24.01 -5.98
CA ARG A 10 -17.63 -22.97 -5.17
C ARG A 10 -18.25 -22.82 -3.78
N MET A 11 -19.57 -22.88 -3.67
CA MET A 11 -20.26 -22.84 -2.38
C MET A 11 -19.95 -24.05 -1.51
N ALA A 12 -19.96 -25.25 -2.10
CA ALA A 12 -19.59 -26.49 -1.39
C ALA A 12 -18.13 -26.46 -0.94
N ASP A 13 -17.21 -26.01 -1.81
CA ASP A 13 -15.78 -25.87 -1.47
C ASP A 13 -15.57 -24.85 -0.34
N LYS A 14 -16.30 -23.73 -0.36
CA LYS A 14 -16.26 -22.73 0.72
C LYS A 14 -16.76 -23.32 2.04
N ALA A 15 -17.91 -23.97 2.04
CA ALA A 15 -18.47 -24.61 3.23
C ALA A 15 -17.53 -25.69 3.79
N TYR A 16 -16.94 -26.52 2.92
CA TYR A 16 -15.97 -27.52 3.33
C TYR A 16 -14.72 -26.89 3.98
N ARG A 17 -14.18 -25.82 3.39
CA ARG A 17 -13.00 -25.11 3.94
C ARG A 17 -13.31 -24.49 5.30
N GLU A 18 -14.46 -23.86 5.47
CA GLU A 18 -14.88 -23.28 6.75
C GLU A 18 -15.01 -24.38 7.82
N LYS A 19 -15.71 -25.48 7.49
CA LYS A 19 -15.90 -26.62 8.41
C LYS A 19 -14.58 -27.28 8.82
N ASN A 20 -13.60 -27.33 7.91
CA ASN A 20 -12.35 -28.06 8.14
C ASN A 20 -11.14 -27.12 8.33
N LYS A 21 -11.36 -25.84 8.60
CA LYS A 21 -10.31 -24.80 8.62
C LYS A 21 -9.11 -25.17 9.49
N GLU A 22 -9.33 -25.57 10.73
CA GLU A 22 -8.25 -25.92 11.65
C GLU A 22 -7.52 -27.19 11.22
N LYS A 23 -8.24 -28.21 10.75
CA LYS A 23 -7.63 -29.43 10.21
C LYS A 23 -6.74 -29.14 9.00
N LEU A 24 -7.25 -28.35 8.05
CA LEU A 24 -6.49 -27.96 6.84
C LEU A 24 -5.27 -27.12 7.18
N LYS A 25 -5.39 -26.19 8.14
CA LYS A 25 -4.27 -25.40 8.64
C LYS A 25 -3.17 -26.26 9.26
N LYS A 26 -3.55 -27.22 10.10
CA LYS A 26 -2.61 -28.16 10.71
C LYS A 26 -1.90 -29.01 9.66
N GLN A 27 -2.64 -29.62 8.74
CA GLN A 27 -2.07 -30.40 7.64
C GLN A 27 -1.12 -29.60 6.76
N SER A 28 -1.49 -28.36 6.40
CA SER A 28 -0.64 -27.45 5.62
C SER A 28 0.65 -27.10 6.36
N HIS A 29 0.57 -26.88 7.68
CA HIS A 29 1.73 -26.59 8.50
C HIS A 29 2.67 -27.81 8.63
N GLU A 30 2.13 -28.99 8.89
CA GLU A 30 2.90 -30.23 8.94
C GLU A 30 3.60 -30.52 7.60
N TYR A 31 2.87 -30.36 6.48
CA TYR A 31 3.46 -30.48 5.14
C TYR A 31 4.60 -29.46 4.93
N TYR A 32 4.38 -28.20 5.30
CA TYR A 32 5.42 -27.16 5.18
C TYR A 32 6.66 -27.51 6.01
N LEU A 33 6.50 -27.99 7.25
CA LEU A 33 7.64 -28.37 8.10
C LEU A 33 8.42 -29.53 7.48
N ALA A 34 7.74 -30.53 6.94
CA ALA A 34 8.37 -31.70 6.29
C ALA A 34 9.12 -31.31 5.00
N HIS A 35 8.61 -30.32 4.24
CA HIS A 35 9.15 -29.94 2.92
C HIS A 35 9.77 -28.52 2.91
N ARG A 36 10.09 -27.96 4.07
CA ARG A 36 10.49 -26.56 4.21
C ARG A 36 11.65 -26.15 3.29
N VAL A 37 12.69 -26.99 3.24
CA VAL A 37 13.89 -26.70 2.42
C VAL A 37 13.54 -26.65 0.94
N GLU A 38 12.79 -27.63 0.46
CA GLU A 38 12.35 -27.74 -0.93
C GLU A 38 11.44 -26.57 -1.33
N VAL A 39 10.48 -26.22 -0.47
CA VAL A 39 9.57 -25.08 -0.70
C VAL A 39 10.34 -23.77 -0.79
N ILE A 40 11.31 -23.55 0.11
CA ILE A 40 12.15 -22.34 0.10
C ILE A 40 13.01 -22.30 -1.17
N GLN A 41 13.60 -23.41 -1.58
CA GLN A 41 14.43 -23.48 -2.80
C GLN A 41 13.58 -23.19 -4.04
N LYS A 42 12.40 -23.80 -4.18
CA LYS A 42 11.46 -23.54 -5.28
C LYS A 42 11.03 -22.07 -5.33
N SER A 43 10.72 -21.47 -4.17
CA SER A 43 10.33 -20.07 -4.08
C SER A 43 11.48 -19.12 -4.47
N LYS A 44 12.70 -19.40 -4.04
CA LYS A 44 13.88 -18.62 -4.43
C LYS A 44 14.16 -18.72 -5.93
N LYS A 45 14.10 -19.92 -6.49
CA LYS A 45 14.28 -20.15 -7.93
C LYS A 45 13.23 -19.38 -8.73
N TYR A 46 11.96 -19.50 -8.37
CA TYR A 46 10.87 -18.75 -9.00
C TYR A 46 11.10 -17.24 -8.95
N ALA A 47 11.48 -16.71 -7.78
CA ALA A 47 11.74 -15.28 -7.61
C ALA A 47 12.94 -14.79 -8.45
N GLN A 48 13.99 -15.60 -8.61
CA GLN A 48 15.14 -15.29 -9.46
C GLN A 48 14.73 -15.29 -10.95
N GLU A 49 14.07 -16.34 -11.40
CA GLU A 49 13.65 -16.50 -12.80
C GLU A 49 12.64 -15.43 -13.24
N ASN A 50 11.78 -14.98 -12.31
CA ASN A 50 10.72 -14.02 -12.60
C ASN A 50 11.00 -12.61 -12.07
N SER A 51 12.23 -12.30 -11.63
CA SER A 51 12.55 -11.05 -10.92
C SER A 51 12.18 -9.79 -11.70
N ALA A 52 12.38 -9.76 -13.01
CA ALA A 52 12.03 -8.61 -13.85
C ALA A 52 10.51 -8.39 -13.92
N SER A 53 9.74 -9.47 -14.11
CA SER A 53 8.27 -9.42 -14.16
C SER A 53 7.69 -8.99 -12.81
N ILE A 54 8.21 -9.55 -11.72
CA ILE A 54 7.81 -9.20 -10.34
C ILE A 54 8.10 -7.72 -10.05
N LYS A 55 9.29 -7.22 -10.42
CA LYS A 55 9.65 -5.80 -10.24
C LYS A 55 8.74 -4.88 -11.05
N LYS A 56 8.44 -5.23 -12.31
CA LYS A 56 7.52 -4.46 -13.17
C LYS A 56 6.14 -4.41 -12.54
N TYR A 57 5.58 -5.56 -12.15
CA TYR A 57 4.27 -5.64 -11.49
C TYR A 57 4.20 -4.78 -10.22
N HIS A 58 5.20 -4.89 -9.34
CA HIS A 58 5.24 -4.08 -8.12
C HIS A 58 5.32 -2.58 -8.42
N LYS A 59 6.12 -2.18 -9.41
CA LYS A 59 6.21 -0.77 -9.82
C LYS A 59 4.85 -0.24 -10.27
N GLU A 60 4.20 -0.93 -11.21
CA GLU A 60 2.88 -0.56 -11.74
C GLU A 60 1.81 -0.54 -10.62
N TYR A 61 1.83 -1.54 -9.76
CA TYR A 61 0.92 -1.61 -8.61
C TYR A 61 1.11 -0.43 -7.64
N HIS A 62 2.34 -0.09 -7.31
CA HIS A 62 2.63 1.04 -6.41
C HIS A 62 2.29 2.39 -7.04
N GLU A 63 2.57 2.58 -8.33
CA GLU A 63 2.17 3.79 -9.06
C GLU A 63 0.65 3.96 -9.09
N LYS A 64 -0.08 2.90 -9.46
CA LYS A 64 -1.55 2.92 -9.44
C LYS A 64 -2.10 3.27 -8.06
N ASN A 65 -1.61 2.61 -7.02
CA ASN A 65 -2.05 2.85 -5.65
C ASN A 65 -1.72 4.27 -5.18
N LYS A 66 -0.55 4.80 -5.57
CA LYS A 66 -0.18 6.19 -5.30
C LYS A 66 -1.19 7.15 -5.91
N LEU A 67 -1.44 7.05 -7.21
CA LEU A 67 -2.37 7.93 -7.92
C LEU A 67 -3.77 7.88 -7.32
N GLU A 68 -4.28 6.69 -6.99
CA GLU A 68 -5.58 6.52 -6.36
C GLU A 68 -5.68 7.26 -5.02
N VAL A 69 -4.64 7.19 -4.20
CA VAL A 69 -4.61 7.89 -2.90
C VAL A 69 -4.44 9.40 -3.08
N LEU A 70 -3.62 9.85 -4.02
CA LEU A 70 -3.50 11.28 -4.33
C LEU A 70 -4.86 11.87 -4.74
N ALA A 71 -5.59 11.19 -5.63
CA ALA A 71 -6.91 11.61 -6.07
C ALA A 71 -7.98 11.59 -4.95
N LYS A 72 -7.84 10.71 -3.95
CA LYS A 72 -8.72 10.71 -2.76
C LYS A 72 -8.42 11.86 -1.80
N ILE A 73 -7.17 12.34 -1.75
CA ILE A 73 -6.78 13.48 -0.90
C ILE A 73 -7.20 14.79 -1.58
N ASP A 74 -6.86 14.94 -2.86
CA ASP A 74 -7.24 16.10 -3.67
C ASP A 74 -7.50 15.66 -5.11
N PRO A 75 -8.76 15.71 -5.59
CA PRO A 75 -9.10 15.35 -6.97
C PRO A 75 -8.38 16.18 -8.04
N ALA A 76 -7.96 17.43 -7.73
CA ALA A 76 -7.19 18.25 -8.63
C ALA A 76 -5.74 17.76 -8.77
N MET A 77 -5.27 16.91 -7.86
CA MET A 77 -3.90 16.38 -7.81
C MET A 77 -2.84 17.46 -7.97
N LYS A 78 -2.95 18.53 -7.18
CA LYS A 78 -2.02 19.66 -7.20
C LYS A 78 -1.38 19.89 -5.84
N CYS A 79 -0.15 20.40 -5.87
CA CYS A 79 0.51 20.87 -4.67
C CYS A 79 -0.23 22.07 -4.06
N ALA A 80 -0.67 21.95 -2.82
CA ALA A 80 -1.41 22.99 -2.12
C ALA A 80 -0.61 24.30 -1.93
N ASN A 81 0.72 24.25 -2.06
CA ASN A 81 1.59 25.42 -1.86
C ASN A 81 1.99 26.09 -3.18
N CYS A 82 2.53 25.37 -4.16
CA CYS A 82 3.07 25.93 -5.39
C CYS A 82 2.25 25.61 -6.65
N GLY A 83 1.20 24.80 -6.54
CA GLY A 83 0.37 24.40 -7.68
C GLY A 83 0.96 23.30 -8.58
N CYS A 84 2.18 22.78 -8.28
CA CYS A 84 2.77 21.68 -9.06
C CYS A 84 1.77 20.54 -9.24
N ASP A 85 1.54 20.09 -10.48
CA ASP A 85 0.63 19.02 -10.85
C ASP A 85 1.34 17.78 -11.38
N ASP A 86 2.67 17.75 -11.36
CA ASP A 86 3.43 16.56 -11.69
C ASP A 86 3.30 15.52 -10.56
N THR A 87 2.50 14.50 -10.80
CA THR A 87 2.21 13.43 -9.83
C THR A 87 3.44 12.65 -9.37
N ARG A 88 4.55 12.69 -10.12
CA ARG A 88 5.83 12.06 -9.73
C ARG A 88 6.40 12.71 -8.47
N PHE A 89 6.20 14.02 -8.33
CA PHE A 89 6.70 14.82 -7.20
C PHE A 89 5.69 14.96 -6.07
N LEU A 90 4.40 14.70 -6.32
CA LEU A 90 3.37 14.85 -5.29
C LEU A 90 3.48 13.76 -4.21
N GLU A 91 3.33 14.21 -2.98
CA GLU A 91 3.33 13.39 -1.77
C GLU A 91 2.17 13.80 -0.86
N LYS A 92 1.64 12.83 -0.12
CA LYS A 92 0.67 13.12 0.96
C LYS A 92 1.40 13.77 2.13
N ASN A 93 0.88 14.87 2.62
CA ASN A 93 1.40 15.58 3.78
C ASN A 93 0.32 15.70 4.86
N HIS A 94 0.71 15.57 6.13
CA HIS A 94 -0.17 15.83 7.26
C HIS A 94 -0.18 17.31 7.56
N ILE A 95 -1.32 17.99 7.40
CA ILE A 95 -1.48 19.44 7.55
C ILE A 95 -0.92 19.94 8.88
N LYS A 96 -1.10 19.19 9.95
CA LYS A 96 -0.58 19.53 11.30
C LYS A 96 0.69 18.75 11.68
N GLY A 97 1.31 18.07 10.72
CA GLY A 97 2.42 17.16 11.00
C GLY A 97 1.94 15.86 11.66
N GLY A 98 2.87 15.05 12.18
CA GLY A 98 2.54 13.83 12.92
C GLY A 98 2.59 12.54 12.11
N GLY A 99 2.91 12.55 10.83
CA GLY A 99 2.97 11.37 9.99
C GLY A 99 3.86 10.25 10.53
N LYS A 100 5.02 10.61 11.13
CA LYS A 100 5.88 9.62 11.81
C LYS A 100 5.21 8.97 13.02
N LYS A 101 4.41 9.73 13.79
CA LYS A 101 3.67 9.20 14.94
C LYS A 101 2.56 8.26 14.48
N GLU A 102 1.84 8.62 13.41
CA GLU A 102 0.82 7.76 12.81
C GLU A 102 1.44 6.45 12.28
N GLN A 103 2.53 6.54 11.51
CA GLN A 103 3.22 5.34 11.02
C GLN A 103 3.70 4.42 12.16
N LYS A 104 4.18 4.99 13.26
CA LYS A 104 4.57 4.21 14.45
C LYS A 104 3.38 3.49 15.10
N LYS A 105 2.21 4.14 15.13
CA LYS A 105 0.96 3.52 15.64
C LYS A 105 0.46 2.39 14.76
N LEU A 106 0.58 2.54 13.43
CA LEU A 106 0.17 1.52 12.47
C LEU A 106 1.09 0.29 12.52
N GLY A 107 2.33 0.46 12.93
CA GLY A 107 3.32 -0.61 12.99
C GLY A 107 3.80 -1.05 11.60
N ALA A 108 4.48 -2.21 11.55
CA ALA A 108 5.08 -2.73 10.33
C ALA A 108 4.06 -3.38 9.36
N THR A 109 2.90 -3.78 9.86
CA THR A 109 1.92 -4.58 9.12
C THR A 109 0.84 -3.75 8.42
N GLN A 110 0.64 -2.51 8.84
CA GLN A 110 -0.37 -1.63 8.27
C GLN A 110 0.27 -0.46 7.51
N ASN A 111 -0.29 -0.17 6.35
CA ASN A 111 0.17 0.91 5.49
C ASN A 111 -0.94 1.95 5.33
N LEU A 112 -0.61 3.23 5.57
CA LEU A 112 -1.54 4.34 5.44
C LEU A 112 -2.25 4.37 4.07
N VAL A 113 -1.51 4.10 2.98
CA VAL A 113 -2.06 4.01 1.62
C VAL A 113 -3.19 2.99 1.55
N SER A 114 -2.95 1.78 2.05
CA SER A 114 -3.94 0.70 2.05
C SER A 114 -5.18 1.03 2.90
N LEU A 115 -5.00 1.71 4.03
CA LEU A 115 -6.11 2.13 4.90
C LEU A 115 -6.98 3.19 4.23
N ILE A 116 -6.37 4.16 3.54
CA ILE A 116 -7.11 5.18 2.76
C ILE A 116 -7.85 4.51 1.60
N GLN A 117 -7.22 3.59 0.88
CA GLN A 117 -7.87 2.85 -0.20
C GLN A 117 -9.10 2.07 0.27
N GLN A 118 -9.00 1.42 1.42
CA GLN A 118 -10.09 0.65 2.04
C GLN A 118 -11.16 1.53 2.71
N GLY A 119 -11.00 2.85 2.72
CA GLY A 119 -11.91 3.76 3.42
C GLY A 119 -11.87 3.66 4.96
N LYS A 120 -10.86 2.97 5.51
CA LYS A 120 -10.68 2.82 6.97
C LYS A 120 -9.99 4.04 7.61
N ARG A 121 -9.43 4.91 6.79
CA ARG A 121 -8.75 6.13 7.20
C ARG A 121 -9.22 7.28 6.27
N GLY A 122 -9.77 8.35 6.86
CA GLY A 122 -10.15 9.57 6.14
C GLY A 122 -8.93 10.37 5.66
N THR A 123 -9.16 11.43 4.90
CA THR A 123 -8.12 12.27 4.30
C THR A 123 -8.19 13.74 4.71
N ASP A 124 -9.12 14.12 5.61
CA ASP A 124 -9.42 15.50 5.98
C ASP A 124 -8.24 16.28 6.60
N ASP A 125 -7.31 15.56 7.21
CA ASP A 125 -6.07 16.10 7.80
C ASP A 125 -4.86 15.99 6.89
N LEU A 126 -5.07 15.58 5.63
CA LEU A 126 -4.03 15.44 4.61
C LEU A 126 -4.21 16.50 3.53
N ASN A 127 -3.10 16.94 2.96
CA ASN A 127 -3.04 17.66 1.71
C ASN A 127 -1.93 17.10 0.81
N LEU A 128 -1.88 17.56 -0.42
CA LEU A 128 -0.81 17.23 -1.36
C LEU A 128 0.25 18.34 -1.35
N LEU A 129 1.49 17.94 -1.15
CA LEU A 129 2.64 18.81 -1.38
C LEU A 129 3.60 18.13 -2.37
N CYS A 130 4.25 18.91 -3.23
CA CYS A 130 5.39 18.39 -3.96
C CYS A 130 6.60 18.24 -3.00
N ARG A 131 7.56 17.39 -3.35
CA ARG A 131 8.73 17.12 -2.50
C ARG A 131 9.45 18.38 -2.00
N PRO A 132 9.74 19.40 -2.86
CA PRO A 132 10.33 20.64 -2.36
C PRO A 132 9.45 21.37 -1.35
N CYS A 133 8.15 21.48 -1.61
CA CYS A 133 7.22 22.13 -0.67
C CYS A 133 7.06 21.35 0.64
N ASN A 134 7.05 20.01 0.58
CA ASN A 134 7.00 19.17 1.76
C ASN A 134 8.26 19.28 2.63
N ALA A 135 9.43 19.38 1.98
CA ALA A 135 10.69 19.63 2.68
C ALA A 135 10.71 21.02 3.35
N LEU A 136 10.22 22.03 2.65
CA LEU A 136 10.12 23.40 3.18
C LEU A 136 9.13 23.47 4.34
N ASP A 137 7.94 22.88 4.22
CA ASP A 137 6.96 22.79 5.29
C ASP A 137 7.54 22.12 6.56
N HIS A 138 8.33 21.06 6.38
CA HIS A 138 9.01 20.42 7.50
C HIS A 138 10.06 21.33 8.16
N LEU A 139 10.88 22.02 7.36
CA LEU A 139 11.88 22.97 7.85
C LEU A 139 11.22 24.11 8.64
N GLU A 140 10.13 24.67 8.13
CA GLU A 140 9.41 25.77 8.78
C GLU A 140 8.75 25.36 10.09
N ARG A 141 8.30 24.13 10.19
CA ARG A 141 7.78 23.58 11.47
C ARG A 141 8.83 23.42 12.54
N VAL A 142 10.08 23.16 12.15
CA VAL A 142 11.18 22.92 13.11
C VAL A 142 11.88 24.23 13.47
N ASN A 143 12.12 25.10 12.47
CA ASN A 143 13.01 26.26 12.60
C ASN A 143 12.26 27.62 12.53
N GLY A 144 10.93 27.60 12.33
CA GLY A 144 10.17 28.81 12.05
C GLY A 144 10.16 29.16 10.56
N LYS A 145 9.40 30.19 10.20
CA LYS A 145 9.26 30.63 8.81
C LYS A 145 10.59 30.99 8.16
N THR A 146 10.76 30.55 6.93
CA THR A 146 11.94 30.80 6.10
C THR A 146 11.62 31.84 5.01
N PRO A 147 12.62 32.60 4.48
CA PRO A 147 12.42 33.50 3.35
C PRO A 147 12.28 32.77 2.01
N PHE A 148 12.40 31.44 1.99
CA PHE A 148 12.33 30.64 0.77
C PHE A 148 10.88 30.34 0.38
N ARG A 149 10.64 30.29 -0.92
CA ARG A 149 9.41 29.78 -1.50
C ARG A 149 9.71 28.88 -2.68
N VAL A 150 8.86 27.89 -2.89
CA VAL A 150 8.89 27.04 -4.09
C VAL A 150 7.96 27.66 -5.11
N VAL A 151 8.43 27.83 -6.35
CA VAL A 151 7.65 28.27 -7.49
C VAL A 151 7.58 27.13 -8.49
N TRP A 152 6.40 26.90 -9.07
CA TRP A 152 6.16 25.97 -10.16
C TRP A 152 5.78 26.80 -11.39
N GLU A 153 6.56 26.71 -12.46
CA GLU A 153 6.38 27.43 -13.74
C GLU A 153 5.76 26.50 -14.78
#